data_451be796cbf9603271a058fc0d53ba9a
#
_entry.id   451be796cbf9603271a058fc0d53ba9a
#
_cell.length_a   1.000
_cell.length_b   1.000
_cell.length_c   1.000
_cell.angle_alpha   90.00
_cell.angle_beta   90.00
_cell.angle_gamma   90.00
#
_symmetry.space_group_name_H-M   'P 1'
#
loop_
_entity.id
_entity.type
_entity.pdbx_description
1 polymer ?
#
loop_
_entity_poly.entity_id
_entity_poly.type
_entity_poly.pdbx_seq_one_letter_code
_entity_poly.pdbx_strand_id
1 'polypeptide(L)'
;MDNRKITPEHLQSLITNAEYQRFGATLTVCVLHLKSGFDVVGKSACVDKANFSEELGRKYAYEDAFEQLWELEGYAMRQRLFEAANG
;
A
#
# COMPACT_ATOMS: atom_id res chain seq x y z
N MET A 1 -7.99 8.23 -22.70
CA MET A 1 -7.91 7.55 -21.42
C MET A 1 -8.54 8.42 -20.33
N ASP A 2 -9.31 7.83 -19.46
CA ASP A 2 -9.92 8.56 -18.36
C ASP A 2 -8.91 8.66 -17.20
N ASN A 3 -8.33 9.84 -17.00
CA ASN A 3 -7.35 10.08 -15.94
C ASN A 3 -7.99 10.24 -14.55
N ARG A 4 -9.31 10.11 -14.49
CA ARG A 4 -10.02 10.24 -13.22
C ARG A 4 -10.24 8.91 -12.53
N LYS A 5 -9.86 7.82 -13.20
CA LYS A 5 -10.07 6.49 -12.65
C LYS A 5 -8.74 5.88 -12.22
N ILE A 6 -8.67 5.53 -10.95
CA ILE A 6 -7.51 4.85 -10.40
C ILE A 6 -7.79 3.36 -10.44
N THR A 7 -6.86 2.58 -10.99
CA THR A 7 -7.01 1.13 -11.09
C THR A 7 -5.93 0.43 -10.27
N PRO A 8 -6.17 -0.83 -9.84
CA PRO A 8 -5.12 -1.58 -9.15
C PRO A 8 -3.84 -1.70 -9.97
N GLU A 9 -3.96 -1.84 -11.27
CA GLU A 9 -2.81 -1.94 -12.17
C GLU A 9 -1.98 -0.66 -12.14
N HIS A 10 -2.64 0.48 -12.11
CA HIS A 10 -1.94 1.76 -12.00
C HIS A 10 -1.17 1.84 -10.70
N LEU A 11 -1.81 1.45 -9.59
CA LEU A 11 -1.16 1.49 -8.28
C LEU A 11 0.04 0.54 -8.24
N GLN A 12 -0.10 -0.66 -8.79
CA GLN A 12 1.00 -1.60 -8.83
C GLN A 12 2.17 -1.06 -9.63
N SER A 13 1.90 -0.28 -10.68
CA SER A 13 2.96 0.29 -11.51
C SER A 13 3.79 1.33 -10.75
N LEU A 14 3.29 1.87 -9.65
CA LEU A 14 4.00 2.85 -8.83
C LEU A 14 4.96 2.20 -7.85
N ILE A 15 4.80 0.91 -7.59
CA ILE A 15 5.61 0.18 -6.61
C ILE A 15 6.88 -0.32 -7.28
N THR A 16 8.03 0.08 -6.75
CA THR A 16 9.32 -0.39 -7.27
C THR A 16 9.83 -1.61 -6.52
N ASN A 17 9.48 -1.73 -5.23
CA ASN A 17 9.94 -2.84 -4.41
C ASN A 17 9.05 -2.97 -3.18
N ALA A 18 8.95 -4.18 -2.65
CA ALA A 18 8.23 -4.47 -1.41
C ALA A 18 9.17 -5.22 -0.47
N GLU A 19 9.26 -4.75 0.76
CA GLU A 19 10.07 -5.40 1.79
C GLU A 19 9.17 -5.85 2.92
N TYR A 20 9.53 -6.97 3.53
CA TYR A 20 8.76 -7.56 4.61
C TYR A 20 9.66 -7.83 5.79
N GLN A 21 9.13 -7.59 6.98
CA GLN A 21 9.85 -7.94 8.20
C GLN A 21 8.86 -8.40 9.26
N ARG A 22 9.26 -9.45 9.99
CA ARG A 22 8.48 -9.94 11.12
C ARG A 22 9.04 -9.37 12.40
N PHE A 23 8.16 -8.90 13.26
CA PHE A 23 8.52 -8.40 14.58
C PHE A 23 7.79 -9.23 15.62
N GLY A 24 8.54 -9.79 16.56
CA GLY A 24 7.96 -10.68 17.55
C GLY A 24 7.47 -11.97 16.91
N ALA A 25 6.40 -12.54 17.47
CA ALA A 25 5.89 -13.85 17.06
C ALA A 25 4.86 -13.77 15.93
N THR A 26 4.12 -12.66 15.81
CA THR A 26 2.93 -12.63 14.94
C THR A 26 2.78 -11.36 14.10
N LEU A 27 3.61 -10.35 14.30
CA LEU A 27 3.50 -9.09 13.57
C LEU A 27 4.35 -9.12 12.31
N THR A 28 3.72 -8.88 11.16
CA THR A 28 4.42 -8.73 9.88
C THR A 28 4.24 -7.30 9.40
N VAL A 29 5.33 -6.69 8.95
CA VAL A 29 5.31 -5.33 8.38
C VAL A 29 5.74 -5.42 6.94
N CYS A 30 5.02 -4.69 6.09
CA CYS A 30 5.33 -4.57 4.67
C CYS A 30 5.63 -3.11 4.36
N VAL A 31 6.75 -2.86 3.69
CA VAL A 31 7.09 -1.52 3.21
C VAL A 31 7.05 -1.54 1.70
N LEU A 32 6.21 -0.71 1.12
CA LEU A 32 6.15 -0.54 -0.34
C LEU A 32 6.93 0.71 -0.71
N HIS A 33 7.96 0.53 -1.52
CA HIS A 33 8.77 1.64 -2.02
C HIS A 33 8.19 2.09 -3.36
N LEU A 34 7.93 3.38 -3.48
CA LEU A 34 7.29 3.94 -4.66
C LEU A 34 8.29 4.66 -5.56
N LYS A 35 7.94 4.80 -6.82
CA LYS A 35 8.78 5.48 -7.81
C LYS A 35 9.14 6.90 -7.41
N SER A 36 8.25 7.57 -6.70
CA SER A 36 8.48 8.94 -6.24
C SER A 36 9.49 9.04 -5.11
N GLY A 37 9.89 7.91 -4.53
CA GLY A 37 10.75 7.88 -3.34
C GLY A 37 9.97 7.86 -2.03
N PHE A 38 8.66 7.92 -2.10
CA PHE A 38 7.82 7.82 -0.91
C PHE A 38 7.61 6.36 -0.53
N ASP A 39 7.48 6.07 0.75
CA ASP A 39 7.27 4.71 1.25
C ASP A 39 5.93 4.61 1.97
N VAL A 40 5.27 3.47 1.78
CA VAL A 40 3.99 3.17 2.43
C VAL A 40 4.19 1.93 3.27
N VAL A 41 3.71 1.96 4.52
CA VAL A 41 3.90 0.86 5.46
C VAL A 41 2.55 0.24 5.79
N GLY A 42 2.48 -1.08 5.64
CA GLY A 42 1.33 -1.85 6.06
C GLY A 42 1.74 -2.88 7.10
N LYS A 43 0.77 -3.36 7.86
CA LYS A 43 1.04 -4.33 8.91
C LYS A 43 -0.09 -5.32 9.05
N SER A 44 0.24 -6.49 9.58
CA SER A 44 -0.72 -7.53 9.90
C SER A 44 -0.24 -8.26 11.14
N ALA A 45 -1.14 -8.52 12.07
CA ALA A 45 -0.82 -9.25 13.29
C ALA A 45 -1.81 -10.39 13.47
N CYS A 46 -1.30 -11.57 13.85
CA CYS A 46 -2.13 -12.70 14.16
C CYS A 46 -2.36 -12.74 15.66
N VAL A 47 -3.61 -12.96 16.07
CA VAL A 47 -3.96 -12.99 17.50
C VAL A 47 -3.34 -14.22 18.18
N ASP A 48 -3.33 -15.35 17.50
CA ASP A 48 -2.84 -16.61 18.06
C ASP A 48 -1.59 -17.05 17.29
N LYS A 49 -0.45 -17.07 17.97
CA LYS A 49 0.80 -17.44 17.32
C LYS A 49 0.81 -18.89 16.81
N ALA A 50 -0.04 -19.75 17.37
CA ALA A 50 -0.15 -21.13 16.91
C ALA A 50 -0.75 -21.21 15.50
N ASN A 51 -1.51 -20.21 15.12
CA ASN A 51 -2.13 -20.11 13.79
C ASN A 51 -1.38 -19.15 12.88
N PHE A 52 -0.22 -18.65 13.30
CA PHE A 52 0.54 -17.72 12.48
C PHE A 52 1.05 -18.38 11.21
N SER A 53 0.84 -17.72 10.08
CA SER A 53 1.38 -18.12 8.79
C SER A 53 2.16 -16.94 8.23
N GLU A 54 3.44 -17.16 7.94
CA GLU A 54 4.28 -16.09 7.38
C GLU A 54 3.74 -15.64 6.03
N GLU A 55 3.27 -16.59 5.22
CA GLU A 55 2.70 -16.28 3.91
C GLU A 55 1.46 -15.39 4.04
N LEU A 56 0.54 -15.75 4.93
CA LEU A 56 -0.67 -14.95 5.15
C LEU A 56 -0.34 -13.61 5.79
N GLY A 57 0.65 -13.58 6.70
CA GLY A 57 1.08 -12.34 7.30
C GLY A 57 1.58 -11.35 6.26
N ARG A 58 2.38 -11.81 5.31
CA ARG A 58 2.88 -10.99 4.22
C ARG A 58 1.74 -10.52 3.32
N LYS A 59 0.83 -11.41 3.00
CA LYS A 59 -0.31 -11.07 2.15
C LYS A 59 -1.15 -9.96 2.77
N TYR A 60 -1.50 -10.10 4.03
CA TYR A 60 -2.34 -9.10 4.70
C TYR A 60 -1.60 -7.79 4.96
N ALA A 61 -0.32 -7.85 5.27
CA ALA A 61 0.49 -6.64 5.43
C ALA A 61 0.60 -5.88 4.11
N TYR A 62 0.75 -6.60 2.99
CA TYR A 62 0.77 -6.00 1.67
C TYR A 62 -0.58 -5.34 1.36
N GLU A 63 -1.68 -6.04 1.65
CA GLU A 63 -3.01 -5.49 1.41
C GLU A 63 -3.26 -4.23 2.22
N ASP A 64 -2.78 -4.20 3.46
CA ASP A 64 -2.91 -3.03 4.30
C ASP A 64 -2.13 -1.83 3.72
N ALA A 65 -0.91 -2.06 3.27
CA ALA A 65 -0.11 -1.02 2.63
C ALA A 65 -0.74 -0.56 1.33
N PHE A 66 -1.26 -1.49 0.54
CA PHE A 66 -1.90 -1.19 -0.73
C PHE A 66 -3.16 -0.35 -0.55
N GLU A 67 -3.91 -0.62 0.51
CA GLU A 67 -5.09 0.16 0.86
C GLU A 67 -4.72 1.62 1.11
N GLN A 68 -3.62 1.86 1.82
CA GLN A 68 -3.14 3.22 2.06
C GLN A 68 -2.72 3.90 0.77
N LEU A 69 -2.17 3.13 -0.17
CA LEU A 69 -1.77 3.67 -1.47
C LEU A 69 -2.99 4.17 -2.25
N TRP A 70 -4.12 3.45 -2.16
CA TRP A 70 -5.38 3.91 -2.74
C TRP A 70 -5.74 5.30 -2.23
N GLU A 71 -5.66 5.50 -0.92
CA GLU A 71 -6.01 6.78 -0.31
C GLU A 71 -5.08 7.89 -0.77
N LEU A 72 -3.78 7.62 -0.81
CA LEU A 72 -2.79 8.61 -1.24
C LEU A 72 -2.99 9.02 -2.69
N GLU A 73 -3.18 8.05 -3.58
CA GLU A 73 -3.40 8.34 -4.99
C GLU A 73 -4.75 9.00 -5.22
N GLY A 74 -5.75 8.63 -4.44
CA GLY A 74 -7.06 9.27 -4.49
C GLY A 74 -6.94 10.74 -4.14
N TYR A 75 -6.23 11.06 -3.07
CA TYR A 75 -6.01 12.45 -2.69
C TYR A 75 -5.20 13.19 -3.76
N ALA A 76 -4.16 12.58 -4.28
CA ALA A 76 -3.31 13.22 -5.29
C ALA A 76 -4.12 13.52 -6.56
N MET A 77 -4.97 12.59 -6.98
CA MET A 77 -5.83 12.82 -8.14
C MET A 77 -6.83 13.94 -7.87
N ARG A 78 -7.44 13.93 -6.70
CA ARG A 78 -8.39 14.97 -6.33
C ARG A 78 -7.74 16.36 -6.35
N GLN A 79 -6.51 16.44 -5.84
CA GLN A 79 -5.77 17.68 -5.83
C GLN A 79 -5.48 18.16 -7.25
N ARG A 80 -5.07 17.26 -8.14
CA ARG A 80 -4.81 17.60 -9.53
C ARG A 80 -6.07 18.11 -10.23
N LEU A 81 -7.19 17.46 -9.98
CA LEU A 81 -8.47 17.87 -10.56
C LEU A 81 -8.90 19.25 -10.05
N PHE A 82 -8.69 19.48 -8.76
CA PHE A 82 -9.00 20.77 -8.15
C PHE A 82 -8.15 21.87 -8.78
N GLU A 83 -6.86 21.66 -8.92
CA GLU A 83 -5.95 22.64 -9.51
C GLU A 83 -6.29 22.91 -10.97
N ALA A 84 -6.66 21.86 -11.72
CA ALA A 84 -7.04 22.02 -13.12
C ALA A 84 -8.32 22.84 -13.26
N ALA A 85 -9.26 22.71 -12.32
CA ALA A 85 -10.52 23.42 -12.36
C ALA A 85 -10.37 24.88 -11.96
N ASN A 86 -9.41 25.22 -11.11
CA ASN A 86 -9.23 26.54 -10.52
C ASN A 86 -7.96 27.27 -10.99
N GLY A 87 -7.14 26.55 -11.68
CA GLY A 87 -5.90 27.11 -12.19
C GLY A 87 -5.98 27.36 -13.67
#